data_0974727e60bc88ffebb0c7b3c10f591b
#
_entry.id   0974727e60bc88ffebb0c7b3c10f591b
#
_cell.length_a   1.000
_cell.length_b   1.000
_cell.length_c   1.000
_cell.angle_alpha   90.00
_cell.angle_beta   90.00
_cell.angle_gamma   90.00
#
_symmetry.space_group_name_H-M   'P 1'
#
loop_
_entity.id
_entity.type
_entity.pdbx_description
1 polymer ?
#
loop_
_entity_poly.entity_id
_entity_poly.type
_entity_poly.pdbx_seq_one_letter_code
_entity_poly.pdbx_strand_id
1 'polypeptide(L)'
;MDPQPTVDATFEIHEAGDTAGEALIAGFSEYGLAGLTAANYLVEQLGLDERGHVTAPDLPTITPFDEGVPRHPIRLFSSDSTPVVVLVGELFVPTAAARSFSDALLSWTEAVEISETVVLSGVQMPHAEEDHRTFYVATDDYQRARLADADVPPMASGFTDGVKASLLARGIDSRLRACVYVTPAHAQAPDAEAALRLVETVDDVYDLGVDTGPMESFASQIQRHYQDLAERIERARAEQQPEDRMYM
;
A
#
# COMPACT_ATOMS: atom_id res chain seq x y z
N MET A 1 -8.74 -26.64 13.73
CA MET A 1 -8.50 -25.35 13.03
C MET A 1 -8.98 -25.62 11.62
N ASP A 2 -10.21 -25.23 11.31
CA ASP A 2 -10.72 -25.42 9.96
C ASP A 2 -9.91 -24.59 8.97
N PRO A 3 -9.57 -25.12 7.79
CA PRO A 3 -8.88 -24.34 6.78
C PRO A 3 -9.77 -23.14 6.40
N GLN A 4 -9.22 -21.94 6.53
CA GLN A 4 -9.92 -20.75 6.03
C GLN A 4 -10.22 -20.97 4.55
N PRO A 5 -11.44 -20.66 4.10
CA PRO A 5 -11.77 -20.80 2.69
C PRO A 5 -10.82 -19.90 1.90
N THR A 6 -10.08 -20.50 0.98
CA THR A 6 -9.32 -19.75 -0.04
C THR A 6 -10.35 -19.04 -0.89
N VAL A 7 -10.37 -17.72 -0.84
CA VAL A 7 -11.12 -16.93 -1.83
C VAL A 7 -10.28 -16.97 -3.09
N ASP A 8 -10.75 -17.69 -4.07
CA ASP A 8 -10.12 -17.78 -5.39
C ASP A 8 -10.48 -16.48 -6.15
N ALA A 9 -9.86 -15.38 -5.72
CA ALA A 9 -10.12 -14.06 -6.30
C ALA A 9 -9.22 -13.83 -7.50
N THR A 10 -9.81 -13.38 -8.60
CA THR A 10 -9.11 -13.00 -9.83
C THR A 10 -8.73 -11.52 -9.76
N PHE A 11 -7.51 -11.22 -10.19
CA PHE A 11 -7.02 -9.84 -10.33
C PHE A 11 -6.49 -9.67 -11.75
N GLU A 12 -6.93 -8.61 -12.41
CA GLU A 12 -6.49 -8.28 -13.77
C GLU A 12 -5.92 -6.87 -13.77
N ILE A 13 -4.71 -6.71 -14.32
CA ILE A 13 -4.05 -5.42 -14.45
C ILE A 13 -4.28 -4.91 -15.86
N HIS A 14 -4.84 -3.71 -15.94
CA HIS A 14 -5.16 -3.02 -17.19
C HIS A 14 -4.25 -1.81 -17.34
N GLU A 15 -3.42 -1.79 -18.36
CA GLU A 15 -2.56 -0.66 -18.70
C GLU A 15 -3.30 0.31 -19.62
N ALA A 16 -3.16 1.61 -19.35
CA ALA A 16 -3.70 2.70 -20.17
C ALA A 16 -2.58 3.47 -20.90
N GLY A 17 -1.33 3.05 -20.74
CA GLY A 17 -0.15 3.65 -21.36
C GLY A 17 1.11 2.88 -20.99
N ASP A 18 2.24 3.28 -21.56
CA ASP A 18 3.52 2.68 -21.22
C ASP A 18 3.84 2.95 -19.75
N THR A 19 4.12 1.89 -19.01
CA THR A 19 4.55 1.96 -17.61
C THR A 19 6.05 1.70 -17.58
N ALA A 20 6.83 2.68 -17.15
CA ALA A 20 8.27 2.56 -17.02
C ALA A 20 8.69 2.86 -15.58
N GLY A 21 9.63 2.05 -15.06
CA GLY A 21 10.18 2.25 -13.72
C GLY A 21 11.04 1.07 -13.30
N GLU A 22 11.95 1.30 -12.37
CA GLU A 22 12.81 0.26 -11.79
C GLU A 22 12.14 -0.43 -10.59
N ALA A 23 11.29 0.33 -9.87
CA ALA A 23 10.66 -0.09 -8.63
C ALA A 23 9.15 0.22 -8.62
N LEU A 24 8.38 -0.73 -8.08
CA LEU A 24 6.97 -0.53 -7.72
C LEU A 24 6.87 -0.20 -6.24
N ILE A 25 6.29 0.96 -5.92
CA ILE A 25 6.02 1.41 -4.55
C ILE A 25 4.51 1.34 -4.32
N ALA A 26 4.07 0.50 -3.40
CA ALA A 26 2.67 0.24 -3.15
C ALA A 26 2.21 0.72 -1.77
N GLY A 27 1.12 1.47 -1.72
CA GLY A 27 0.43 1.85 -0.49
C GLY A 27 -1.00 1.37 -0.49
N PHE A 28 -1.40 0.70 0.61
CA PHE A 28 -2.73 0.11 0.76
C PHE A 28 -3.52 0.74 1.91
N SER A 29 -4.85 0.55 1.86
CA SER A 29 -5.77 0.91 2.95
C SER A 29 -5.57 -0.02 4.15
N GLU A 30 -4.43 0.13 4.83
CA GLU A 30 -4.08 -0.58 6.05
C GLU A 30 -4.14 0.36 7.28
N TYR A 31 -3.59 -0.09 8.40
CA TYR A 31 -3.64 0.60 9.69
C TYR A 31 -3.13 2.05 9.62
N GLY A 32 -3.93 2.98 10.17
CA GLY A 32 -3.62 4.42 10.15
C GLY A 32 -3.64 5.06 8.76
N LEU A 33 -3.98 4.33 7.70
CA LEU A 33 -3.89 4.76 6.29
C LEU A 33 -2.51 5.30 5.88
N ALA A 34 -1.46 5.07 6.69
CA ALA A 34 -0.15 5.69 6.50
C ALA A 34 0.45 5.35 5.12
N GLY A 35 0.47 4.06 4.73
CA GLY A 35 0.99 3.63 3.44
C GLY A 35 0.20 4.18 2.26
N LEU A 36 -1.13 4.18 2.35
CA LEU A 36 -2.01 4.75 1.32
C LEU A 36 -1.81 6.25 1.17
N THR A 37 -1.72 6.98 2.31
CA THR A 37 -1.50 8.43 2.32
C THR A 37 -0.13 8.77 1.72
N ALA A 38 0.90 8.02 2.09
CA ALA A 38 2.25 8.18 1.51
C ALA A 38 2.26 7.95 0.00
N ALA A 39 1.62 6.88 -0.49
CA ALA A 39 1.53 6.60 -1.92
C ALA A 39 0.79 7.70 -2.70
N ASN A 40 -0.35 8.17 -2.20
CA ASN A 40 -1.06 9.29 -2.83
C ASN A 40 -0.21 10.57 -2.84
N TYR A 41 0.52 10.84 -1.75
CA TYR A 41 1.40 12.00 -1.68
C TYR A 41 2.54 11.93 -2.70
N LEU A 42 3.17 10.76 -2.86
CA LEU A 42 4.19 10.54 -3.89
C LEU A 42 3.62 10.80 -5.30
N VAL A 43 2.40 10.32 -5.58
CA VAL A 43 1.74 10.58 -6.88
C VAL A 43 1.59 12.07 -7.14
N GLU A 44 1.12 12.83 -6.14
CA GLU A 44 0.90 14.28 -6.28
C GLU A 44 2.21 15.04 -6.43
N GLN A 45 3.19 14.80 -5.55
CA GLN A 45 4.45 15.56 -5.53
C GLN A 45 5.34 15.26 -6.73
N LEU A 46 5.35 14.04 -7.23
CA LEU A 46 6.12 13.64 -8.40
C LEU A 46 5.37 13.92 -9.73
N GLY A 47 4.12 14.39 -9.67
CA GLY A 47 3.30 14.67 -10.83
C GLY A 47 3.09 13.44 -11.71
N LEU A 48 2.82 12.28 -11.08
CA LEU A 48 2.64 11.03 -11.82
C LEU A 48 1.26 10.95 -12.48
N ASP A 49 1.22 10.45 -13.69
CA ASP A 49 0.00 10.19 -14.44
C ASP A 49 -0.56 8.79 -14.14
N GLU A 50 -1.88 8.64 -14.11
CA GLU A 50 -2.51 7.30 -14.07
C GLU A 50 -2.22 6.55 -15.38
N ARG A 51 -1.55 5.42 -15.28
CA ARG A 51 -1.12 4.56 -16.38
C ARG A 51 -1.81 3.20 -16.38
N GLY A 52 -2.62 2.91 -15.39
CA GLY A 52 -3.35 1.65 -15.30
C GLY A 52 -4.14 1.49 -14.01
N HIS A 53 -4.85 0.37 -13.94
CA HIS A 53 -5.62 -0.01 -12.77
C HIS A 53 -5.72 -1.52 -12.62
N VAL A 54 -6.12 -1.97 -11.44
CA VAL A 54 -6.38 -3.38 -11.17
C VAL A 54 -7.86 -3.59 -10.91
N THR A 55 -8.46 -4.57 -11.58
CA THR A 55 -9.82 -5.02 -11.32
C THR A 55 -9.81 -6.29 -10.45
N ALA A 56 -10.82 -6.42 -9.59
CA ALA A 56 -10.99 -7.54 -8.66
C ALA A 56 -12.48 -7.95 -8.63
N PRO A 57 -12.99 -8.62 -9.67
CA PRO A 57 -14.43 -8.90 -9.81
C PRO A 57 -15.00 -9.76 -8.70
N ASP A 58 -14.19 -10.59 -8.06
CA ASP A 58 -14.61 -11.51 -6.98
C ASP A 58 -14.58 -10.86 -5.59
N LEU A 59 -14.11 -9.62 -5.46
CA LEU A 59 -14.14 -8.88 -4.22
C LEU A 59 -15.33 -7.91 -4.15
N PRO A 60 -15.73 -7.48 -2.94
CA PRO A 60 -16.80 -6.48 -2.78
C PRO A 60 -16.49 -5.21 -3.57
N THR A 61 -17.44 -4.75 -4.37
CA THR A 61 -17.27 -3.57 -5.21
C THR A 61 -17.19 -2.30 -4.35
N ILE A 62 -16.08 -1.59 -4.46
CA ILE A 62 -15.89 -0.25 -3.92
C ILE A 62 -15.56 0.65 -5.10
N THR A 63 -16.25 1.79 -5.20
CA THR A 63 -16.00 2.78 -6.26
C THR A 63 -15.70 4.12 -5.60
N PRO A 64 -14.42 4.46 -5.41
CA PRO A 64 -14.03 5.79 -5.00
C PRO A 64 -14.43 6.81 -6.07
N PHE A 65 -14.64 8.04 -5.66
CA PHE A 65 -14.89 9.14 -6.59
C PHE A 65 -14.21 10.40 -6.10
N ASP A 66 -13.85 11.27 -7.02
CA ASP A 66 -13.28 12.57 -6.74
C ASP A 66 -13.98 13.63 -7.58
N GLU A 67 -14.40 14.74 -6.98
CA GLU A 67 -15.21 15.78 -7.61
C GLU A 67 -16.42 15.25 -8.41
N GLY A 68 -17.02 14.14 -7.94
CA GLY A 68 -18.15 13.48 -8.58
C GLY A 68 -17.79 12.52 -9.72
N VAL A 69 -16.52 12.35 -10.03
CA VAL A 69 -16.03 11.43 -11.06
C VAL A 69 -15.61 10.10 -10.43
N PRO A 70 -16.23 8.95 -10.79
CA PRO A 70 -15.84 7.65 -10.27
C PRO A 70 -14.48 7.21 -10.82
N ARG A 71 -13.72 6.47 -9.98
CA ARG A 71 -12.40 5.95 -10.35
C ARG A 71 -12.20 4.52 -9.84
N HIS A 72 -11.20 3.83 -10.38
CA HIS A 72 -10.84 2.50 -9.92
C HIS A 72 -10.20 2.55 -8.53
N PRO A 73 -10.49 1.56 -7.64
CA PRO A 73 -9.97 1.56 -6.27
C PRO A 73 -8.50 1.12 -6.16
N ILE A 74 -7.93 0.50 -7.20
CA ILE A 74 -6.51 0.17 -7.25
C ILE A 74 -5.96 0.72 -8.57
N ARG A 75 -5.03 1.66 -8.47
CA ARG A 75 -4.51 2.41 -9.61
C ARG A 75 -2.99 2.41 -9.64
N LEU A 76 -2.43 2.48 -10.83
CA LEU A 76 -1.01 2.53 -11.11
C LEU A 76 -0.66 3.89 -11.71
N PHE A 77 0.40 4.50 -11.20
CA PHE A 77 0.84 5.82 -11.61
C PHE A 77 2.33 5.79 -11.94
N SER A 78 2.73 6.43 -13.02
CA SER A 78 4.14 6.63 -13.36
C SER A 78 4.33 7.88 -14.24
N SER A 79 5.58 8.26 -14.42
CA SER A 79 5.99 9.26 -15.41
C SER A 79 7.31 8.86 -16.04
N ASP A 80 7.59 9.37 -17.23
CA ASP A 80 8.85 9.09 -17.93
C ASP A 80 10.07 9.75 -17.27
N SER A 81 9.83 10.61 -16.28
CA SER A 81 10.88 11.37 -15.56
C SER A 81 11.29 10.75 -14.23
N THR A 82 10.60 9.72 -13.76
CA THR A 82 10.85 9.09 -12.44
C THR A 82 11.14 7.60 -12.59
N PRO A 83 12.05 7.04 -11.76
CA PRO A 83 12.37 5.62 -11.81
C PRO A 83 11.34 4.74 -11.09
N VAL A 84 10.24 5.30 -10.58
CA VAL A 84 9.28 4.57 -9.76
C VAL A 84 7.89 4.55 -10.38
N VAL A 85 7.20 3.43 -10.19
CA VAL A 85 5.76 3.26 -10.38
C VAL A 85 5.11 3.24 -9.01
N VAL A 86 4.03 4.00 -8.83
CA VAL A 86 3.30 4.03 -7.57
C VAL A 86 1.96 3.33 -7.72
N LEU A 87 1.68 2.36 -6.85
CA LEU A 87 0.38 1.71 -6.73
C LEU A 87 -0.37 2.29 -5.53
N VAL A 88 -1.55 2.82 -5.81
CA VAL A 88 -2.50 3.32 -4.80
C VAL A 88 -3.63 2.32 -4.66
N GLY A 89 -3.70 1.62 -3.52
CA GLY A 89 -4.66 0.55 -3.24
C GLY A 89 -5.70 0.98 -2.20
N GLU A 90 -6.85 1.51 -2.64
CA GLU A 90 -7.97 1.88 -1.78
C GLU A 90 -8.87 0.69 -1.44
N LEU A 91 -8.84 -0.36 -2.26
CA LEU A 91 -9.55 -1.61 -2.00
C LEU A 91 -8.80 -2.42 -0.94
N PHE A 92 -9.52 -2.86 0.10
CA PHE A 92 -8.97 -3.85 1.04
C PHE A 92 -8.85 -5.21 0.36
N VAL A 93 -7.63 -5.75 0.29
CA VAL A 93 -7.36 -7.11 -0.20
C VAL A 93 -7.35 -8.07 0.99
N PRO A 94 -8.32 -8.97 1.12
CA PRO A 94 -8.35 -9.95 2.22
C PRO A 94 -7.10 -10.84 2.20
N THR A 95 -6.63 -11.26 3.37
CA THR A 95 -5.47 -12.17 3.48
C THR A 95 -5.63 -13.44 2.65
N ALA A 96 -6.86 -13.98 2.53
CA ALA A 96 -7.16 -15.14 1.70
C ALA A 96 -6.94 -14.90 0.19
N ALA A 97 -7.05 -13.65 -0.28
CA ALA A 97 -6.85 -13.24 -1.68
C ALA A 97 -5.44 -12.67 -1.94
N ALA A 98 -4.64 -12.48 -0.89
CA ALA A 98 -3.34 -11.81 -0.98
C ALA A 98 -2.36 -12.51 -1.95
N ARG A 99 -2.38 -13.84 -1.98
CA ARG A 99 -1.54 -14.62 -2.90
C ARG A 99 -1.92 -14.36 -4.36
N SER A 100 -3.21 -14.47 -4.72
CA SER A 100 -3.68 -14.23 -6.09
C SER A 100 -3.39 -12.81 -6.54
N PHE A 101 -3.56 -11.81 -5.65
CA PHE A 101 -3.19 -10.43 -5.92
C PHE A 101 -1.69 -10.29 -6.19
N SER A 102 -0.86 -10.86 -5.33
CA SER A 102 0.60 -10.80 -5.48
C SER A 102 1.07 -11.51 -6.74
N ASP A 103 0.49 -12.67 -7.09
CA ASP A 103 0.83 -13.39 -8.31
C ASP A 103 0.49 -12.58 -9.57
N ALA A 104 -0.66 -11.91 -9.60
CA ALA A 104 -1.03 -11.01 -10.70
C ALA A 104 -0.07 -9.81 -10.80
N LEU A 105 0.25 -9.19 -9.65
CA LEU A 105 1.14 -8.03 -9.60
C LEU A 105 2.56 -8.41 -10.06
N LEU A 106 3.08 -9.54 -9.62
CA LEU A 106 4.41 -10.01 -9.99
C LEU A 106 4.51 -10.40 -11.47
N SER A 107 3.49 -11.06 -12.01
CA SER A 107 3.46 -11.37 -13.44
C SER A 107 3.49 -10.10 -14.29
N TRP A 108 2.83 -9.04 -13.81
CA TRP A 108 2.86 -7.74 -14.47
C TRP A 108 4.23 -7.06 -14.32
N THR A 109 4.81 -7.01 -13.11
CA THR A 109 6.13 -6.39 -12.91
C THR A 109 7.23 -7.07 -13.75
N GLU A 110 7.16 -8.39 -13.91
CA GLU A 110 8.05 -9.15 -14.82
C GLU A 110 7.88 -8.72 -16.28
N ALA A 111 6.62 -8.51 -16.72
CA ALA A 111 6.32 -8.11 -18.11
C ALA A 111 6.80 -6.69 -18.46
N VAL A 112 6.81 -5.78 -17.48
CA VAL A 112 7.26 -4.39 -17.64
C VAL A 112 8.67 -4.15 -17.09
N GLU A 113 9.42 -5.21 -16.78
CA GLU A 113 10.82 -5.20 -16.34
C GLU A 113 11.07 -4.45 -15.02
N ILE A 114 10.06 -4.33 -14.14
CA ILE A 114 10.22 -3.82 -12.77
C ILE A 114 10.90 -4.90 -11.92
N SER A 115 12.04 -4.56 -11.32
CA SER A 115 12.87 -5.52 -10.57
C SER A 115 12.72 -5.42 -9.05
N GLU A 116 12.05 -4.39 -8.55
CA GLU A 116 11.91 -4.11 -7.12
C GLU A 116 10.45 -3.86 -6.76
N THR A 117 10.03 -4.38 -5.60
CA THR A 117 8.69 -4.11 -5.06
C THR A 117 8.81 -3.67 -3.61
N VAL A 118 8.23 -2.52 -3.31
CA VAL A 118 8.22 -1.90 -1.98
C VAL A 118 6.78 -1.72 -1.53
N VAL A 119 6.47 -2.14 -0.31
CA VAL A 119 5.17 -1.86 0.32
C VAL A 119 5.36 -0.89 1.47
N LEU A 120 4.56 0.16 1.49
CA LEU A 120 4.50 1.14 2.57
C LEU A 120 3.43 0.74 3.58
N SER A 121 3.79 0.55 4.85
CA SER A 121 2.87 0.01 5.87
C SER A 121 2.97 0.74 7.20
N GLY A 122 1.83 1.22 7.68
CA GLY A 122 1.66 1.61 9.08
C GLY A 122 1.25 0.39 9.91
N VAL A 123 1.81 0.25 11.11
CA VAL A 123 1.47 -0.85 12.02
C VAL A 123 1.14 -0.35 13.41
N GLN A 124 0.17 -1.00 14.04
CA GLN A 124 -0.08 -0.80 15.45
C GLN A 124 0.94 -1.58 16.27
N MET A 125 1.82 -0.88 16.94
CA MET A 125 2.76 -1.49 17.87
C MET A 125 2.96 -0.58 19.09
N PRO A 126 3.20 -1.13 20.29
CA PRO A 126 3.67 -0.33 21.42
C PRO A 126 5.03 0.29 21.04
N HIS A 127 5.15 1.60 21.18
CA HIS A 127 6.37 2.31 20.82
C HIS A 127 6.59 3.49 21.76
N ALA A 128 7.85 3.84 21.97
CA ALA A 128 8.27 5.07 22.62
C ALA A 128 8.50 6.17 21.54
N GLU A 129 8.74 7.38 21.97
CA GLU A 129 8.97 8.52 21.07
C GLU A 129 10.19 8.31 20.17
N GLU A 130 11.24 7.65 20.69
CA GLU A 130 12.44 7.28 19.92
C GLU A 130 12.21 6.23 18.83
N ASP A 131 11.08 5.50 18.89
CA ASP A 131 10.69 4.52 17.88
C ASP A 131 9.87 5.11 16.74
N HIS A 132 9.56 6.41 16.77
CA HIS A 132 8.88 7.14 15.69
C HIS A 132 9.78 7.29 14.47
N ARG A 133 10.11 6.17 13.82
CA ARG A 133 10.91 6.08 12.61
C ARG A 133 10.45 4.92 11.74
N THR A 134 10.96 4.89 10.52
CA THR A 134 10.71 3.76 9.62
C THR A 134 11.69 2.63 9.88
N PHE A 135 11.20 1.40 9.80
CA PHE A 135 11.97 0.16 9.81
C PHE A 135 11.78 -0.55 8.47
N TYR A 136 12.66 -1.50 8.16
CA TYR A 136 12.46 -2.35 6.99
C TYR A 136 12.35 -3.83 7.34
N VAL A 137 11.61 -4.57 6.49
CA VAL A 137 11.67 -6.03 6.31
C VAL A 137 11.92 -6.27 4.84
N ALA A 138 13.09 -6.82 4.48
CA ALA A 138 13.50 -6.88 3.08
C ALA A 138 14.29 -8.15 2.76
N THR A 139 14.26 -8.55 1.49
CA THR A 139 15.11 -9.63 0.97
C THR A 139 16.58 -9.23 0.98
N ASP A 140 17.49 -10.20 1.07
CA ASP A 140 18.93 -9.96 1.15
C ASP A 140 19.50 -9.17 -0.03
N ASP A 141 18.97 -9.37 -1.22
CA ASP A 141 19.37 -8.66 -2.42
C ASP A 141 18.86 -7.24 -2.47
N TYR A 142 17.64 -6.96 -1.96
CA TYR A 142 17.16 -5.60 -1.77
C TYR A 142 18.04 -4.85 -0.76
N GLN A 143 18.35 -5.47 0.39
CA GLN A 143 19.21 -4.86 1.40
C GLN A 143 20.57 -4.46 0.80
N ARG A 144 21.20 -5.35 0.03
CA ARG A 144 22.48 -5.04 -0.62
C ARG A 144 22.39 -3.96 -1.68
N ALA A 145 21.27 -3.89 -2.39
CA ALA A 145 21.11 -2.93 -3.49
C ALA A 145 20.74 -1.52 -3.02
N ARG A 146 19.91 -1.41 -1.97
CA ARG A 146 19.27 -0.15 -1.60
C ARG A 146 19.54 0.31 -0.17
N LEU A 147 19.86 -0.59 0.76
CA LEU A 147 19.95 -0.26 2.18
C LEU A 147 21.37 -0.28 2.74
N ALA A 148 22.37 -0.54 1.91
CA ALA A 148 23.77 -0.63 2.38
C ALA A 148 24.26 0.69 3.03
N ASP A 149 23.84 1.82 2.48
CA ASP A 149 24.22 3.17 2.94
C ASP A 149 23.03 3.98 3.50
N ALA A 150 21.83 3.38 3.57
CA ALA A 150 20.63 4.03 4.06
C ALA A 150 20.52 3.95 5.60
N ASP A 151 20.10 5.04 6.24
CA ASP A 151 19.86 5.10 7.70
C ASP A 151 18.45 4.60 8.06
N VAL A 152 18.11 3.41 7.57
CA VAL A 152 16.84 2.75 7.90
C VAL A 152 17.17 1.46 8.64
N PRO A 153 16.77 1.29 9.91
CA PRO A 153 17.07 0.09 10.69
C PRO A 153 16.18 -1.11 10.29
N PRO A 154 16.68 -2.35 10.43
CA PRO A 154 15.86 -3.53 10.29
C PRO A 154 14.83 -3.63 11.41
N MET A 155 13.64 -4.17 11.11
CA MET A 155 12.71 -4.59 12.13
C MET A 155 13.28 -5.81 12.89
N ALA A 156 13.22 -5.81 14.22
CA ALA A 156 13.93 -6.80 15.03
C ALA A 156 13.46 -8.24 14.76
N SER A 157 12.19 -8.52 14.94
CA SER A 157 11.56 -9.82 14.61
C SER A 157 10.05 -9.70 14.71
N GLY A 158 9.34 -10.53 13.95
CA GLY A 158 7.88 -10.54 13.94
C GLY A 158 7.31 -11.41 12.85
N PHE A 159 6.03 -11.19 12.60
CA PHE A 159 5.28 -11.82 11.52
C PHE A 159 4.58 -10.72 10.74
N THR A 160 4.48 -10.92 9.44
CA THR A 160 3.67 -10.08 8.55
C THR A 160 2.66 -10.96 7.83
N ASP A 161 1.54 -10.38 7.40
CA ASP A 161 0.44 -11.05 6.73
C ASP A 161 -0.04 -10.27 5.50
N GLY A 162 -1.04 -10.81 4.79
CA GLY A 162 -1.64 -10.16 3.65
C GLY A 162 -0.71 -10.02 2.45
N VAL A 163 -0.93 -8.96 1.68
CA VAL A 163 -0.20 -8.69 0.43
C VAL A 163 1.30 -8.53 0.67
N LYS A 164 1.68 -7.78 1.70
CA LYS A 164 3.10 -7.55 2.04
C LYS A 164 3.85 -8.84 2.37
N ALA A 165 3.22 -9.75 3.11
CA ALA A 165 3.80 -11.06 3.41
C ALA A 165 3.95 -11.91 2.16
N SER A 166 2.95 -11.90 1.29
CA SER A 166 2.97 -12.65 0.04
C SER A 166 4.07 -12.16 -0.90
N LEU A 167 4.26 -10.86 -1.04
CA LEU A 167 5.32 -10.27 -1.86
C LEU A 167 6.72 -10.58 -1.30
N LEU A 168 6.92 -10.44 0.03
CA LEU A 168 8.18 -10.81 0.67
C LEU A 168 8.50 -12.30 0.47
N ALA A 169 7.51 -13.19 0.69
CA ALA A 169 7.71 -14.63 0.52
C ALA A 169 8.12 -14.99 -0.92
N ARG A 170 7.55 -14.32 -1.92
CA ARG A 170 7.96 -14.51 -3.33
C ARG A 170 9.37 -14.00 -3.58
N GLY A 171 9.77 -12.89 -2.97
CA GLY A 171 11.12 -12.36 -3.06
C GLY A 171 12.20 -13.30 -2.47
N ILE A 172 11.86 -14.11 -1.45
CA ILE A 172 12.79 -15.10 -0.89
C ILE A 172 13.18 -16.17 -1.94
N ASP A 173 12.23 -16.61 -2.76
CA ASP A 173 12.38 -17.73 -3.68
C ASP A 173 12.56 -17.29 -5.15
N SER A 174 12.73 -16.00 -5.42
CA SER A 174 12.85 -15.46 -6.78
C SER A 174 13.96 -14.41 -6.88
N ARG A 175 14.07 -13.77 -8.05
CA ARG A 175 14.98 -12.63 -8.26
C ARG A 175 14.35 -11.28 -7.94
N LEU A 176 13.10 -11.27 -7.49
CA LEU A 176 12.41 -10.05 -7.09
C LEU A 176 13.02 -9.50 -5.81
N ARG A 177 13.52 -8.30 -5.87
CA ARG A 177 13.95 -7.55 -4.70
C ARG A 177 12.71 -6.98 -4.00
N ALA A 178 12.38 -7.48 -2.81
CA ALA A 178 11.18 -7.09 -2.08
C ALA A 178 11.52 -6.43 -0.75
N CYS A 179 10.79 -5.34 -0.43
CA CYS A 179 10.90 -4.63 0.82
C CYS A 179 9.52 -4.22 1.35
N VAL A 180 9.36 -4.21 2.65
CA VAL A 180 8.27 -3.54 3.34
C VAL A 180 8.89 -2.49 4.27
N TYR A 181 8.58 -1.22 4.04
CA TYR A 181 8.84 -0.18 5.00
C TYR A 181 7.71 -0.10 6.01
N VAL A 182 8.06 -0.20 7.27
CA VAL A 182 7.12 -0.29 8.39
C VAL A 182 7.37 0.86 9.34
N THR A 183 6.33 1.61 9.68
CA THR A 183 6.41 2.64 10.72
C THR A 183 5.30 2.46 11.75
N PRO A 184 5.55 2.74 13.04
CA PRO A 184 4.48 2.85 14.03
C PRO A 184 3.45 3.87 13.57
N ALA A 185 2.18 3.50 13.64
CA ALA A 185 1.07 4.38 13.27
C ALA A 185 -0.04 4.33 14.33
N HIS A 186 -0.83 5.40 14.41
CA HIS A 186 -1.94 5.53 15.32
C HIS A 186 -3.26 5.12 14.65
N ALA A 187 -4.23 4.64 15.46
CA ALA A 187 -5.52 4.18 14.94
C ALA A 187 -6.40 5.32 14.38
N GLN A 188 -6.11 6.56 14.78
CA GLN A 188 -6.84 7.73 14.30
C GLN A 188 -6.30 8.09 12.91
N ALA A 189 -7.08 7.77 11.91
CA ALA A 189 -6.72 7.89 10.49
C ALA A 189 -7.08 9.27 9.91
N PRO A 190 -6.27 9.74 8.94
CA PRO A 190 -4.96 9.24 8.56
C PRO A 190 -3.87 9.74 9.50
N ASP A 191 -2.89 8.89 9.76
CA ASP A 191 -1.70 9.28 10.50
C ASP A 191 -0.70 9.94 9.53
N ALA A 192 -0.73 11.28 9.51
CA ALA A 192 0.10 12.09 8.63
C ALA A 192 1.60 11.98 8.95
N GLU A 193 1.94 11.88 10.23
CA GLU A 193 3.33 11.75 10.66
C GLU A 193 3.92 10.40 10.26
N ALA A 194 3.12 9.33 10.39
CA ALA A 194 3.53 8.01 9.91
C ALA A 194 3.69 7.99 8.38
N ALA A 195 2.78 8.64 7.65
CA ALA A 195 2.89 8.76 6.19
C ALA A 195 4.11 9.58 5.78
N LEU A 196 4.41 10.68 6.48
CA LEU A 196 5.58 11.51 6.23
C LEU A 196 6.87 10.69 6.35
N ARG A 197 7.04 9.94 7.46
CA ARG A 197 8.21 9.07 7.65
C ARG A 197 8.40 8.06 6.52
N LEU A 198 7.31 7.51 5.98
CA LEU A 198 7.37 6.59 4.83
C LEU A 198 7.79 7.30 3.55
N VAL A 199 7.28 8.51 3.30
CA VAL A 199 7.67 9.34 2.15
C VAL A 199 9.14 9.72 2.22
N GLU A 200 9.60 10.24 3.37
CA GLU A 200 11.01 10.59 3.58
C GLU A 200 11.94 9.39 3.36
N THR A 201 11.56 8.22 3.86
CA THR A 201 12.32 6.98 3.66
C THR A 201 12.44 6.60 2.18
N VAL A 202 11.34 6.71 1.43
CA VAL A 202 11.33 6.40 -0.01
C VAL A 202 12.14 7.43 -0.78
N ASP A 203 11.99 8.71 -0.44
CA ASP A 203 12.75 9.80 -1.06
C ASP A 203 14.25 9.61 -0.87
N ASP A 204 14.70 9.33 0.35
CA ASP A 204 16.10 9.09 0.69
C ASP A 204 16.68 7.87 -0.05
N VAL A 205 15.91 6.79 -0.20
CA VAL A 205 16.40 5.54 -0.83
C VAL A 205 16.42 5.62 -2.36
N TYR A 206 15.48 6.37 -2.96
CA TYR A 206 15.31 6.43 -4.43
C TYR A 206 15.73 7.79 -5.03
N ASP A 207 16.13 8.78 -4.21
CA ASP A 207 16.54 10.12 -4.62
C ASP A 207 15.49 10.82 -5.53
N LEU A 208 14.24 10.86 -5.04
CA LEU A 208 13.10 11.35 -5.84
C LEU A 208 12.94 12.87 -5.80
N GLY A 209 13.47 13.55 -4.78
CA GLY A 209 13.40 14.98 -4.57
C GLY A 209 12.00 15.47 -4.18
N VAL A 210 11.33 14.74 -3.28
CA VAL A 210 9.97 15.04 -2.82
C VAL A 210 9.96 16.24 -1.86
N ASP A 211 9.09 17.22 -2.10
CA ASP A 211 8.84 18.29 -1.11
C ASP A 211 7.85 17.79 -0.04
N THR A 212 8.33 17.62 1.19
CA THR A 212 7.52 17.13 2.32
C THR A 212 6.79 18.25 3.09
N GLY A 213 7.07 19.52 2.81
CA GLY A 213 6.48 20.66 3.51
C GLY A 213 4.95 20.73 3.50
N PRO A 214 4.24 20.42 2.40
CA PRO A 214 2.79 20.41 2.33
C PRO A 214 2.08 19.20 2.96
N MET A 215 2.81 18.22 3.48
CA MET A 215 2.27 16.90 3.88
C MET A 215 1.13 16.99 4.90
N GLU A 216 1.19 17.86 5.90
CA GLU A 216 0.13 18.02 6.90
C GLU A 216 -1.19 18.49 6.26
N SER A 217 -1.11 19.41 5.32
CA SER A 217 -2.29 19.92 4.60
C SER A 217 -2.89 18.83 3.72
N PHE A 218 -2.05 18.06 3.05
CA PHE A 218 -2.45 16.92 2.22
C PHE A 218 -3.13 15.83 3.06
N ALA A 219 -2.55 15.43 4.18
CA ALA A 219 -3.14 14.44 5.08
C ALA A 219 -4.53 14.86 5.58
N SER A 220 -4.74 16.16 5.84
CA SER A 220 -6.04 16.69 6.22
C SER A 220 -7.09 16.61 5.09
N GLN A 221 -6.69 16.65 3.83
CA GLN A 221 -7.59 16.44 2.69
C GLN A 221 -7.96 14.96 2.54
N ILE A 222 -6.97 14.09 2.64
CA ILE A 222 -7.16 12.63 2.63
C ILE A 222 -8.09 12.21 3.77
N GLN A 223 -7.91 12.76 4.98
CA GLN A 223 -8.77 12.46 6.13
C GLN A 223 -10.25 12.69 5.84
N ARG A 224 -10.60 13.83 5.26
CA ARG A 224 -12.00 14.15 4.93
C ARG A 224 -12.59 13.16 3.93
N HIS A 225 -11.82 12.77 2.94
CA HIS A 225 -12.25 11.82 1.91
C HIS A 225 -12.52 10.42 2.49
N TYR A 226 -11.64 9.94 3.39
CA TYR A 226 -11.76 8.60 3.96
C TYR A 226 -12.67 8.49 5.19
N GLN A 227 -12.92 9.57 5.93
CA GLN A 227 -13.92 9.57 7.01
C GLN A 227 -15.31 9.22 6.48
N ASP A 228 -15.70 9.79 5.36
CA ASP A 228 -16.97 9.48 4.71
C ASP A 228 -17.04 8.00 4.27
N LEU A 229 -15.93 7.45 3.80
CA LEU A 229 -15.86 6.04 3.38
C LEU A 229 -15.94 5.10 4.59
N ALA A 230 -15.19 5.36 5.66
CA ALA A 230 -15.21 4.57 6.88
C ALA A 230 -16.61 4.53 7.51
N GLU A 231 -17.29 5.68 7.63
CA GLU A 231 -18.64 5.75 8.13
C GLU A 231 -19.66 4.97 7.29
N ARG A 232 -19.49 4.95 5.96
CA ARG A 232 -20.34 4.16 5.05
C ARG A 232 -20.13 2.67 5.23
N ILE A 233 -18.87 2.24 5.38
CA ILE A 233 -18.52 0.83 5.63
C ILE A 233 -19.08 0.37 6.97
N GLU A 234 -18.99 1.18 8.02
CA GLU A 234 -19.56 0.86 9.33
C GLU A 234 -21.09 0.77 9.28
N ARG A 235 -21.75 1.70 8.61
CA ARG A 235 -23.23 1.64 8.41
C ARG A 235 -23.64 0.39 7.64
N ALA A 236 -22.96 0.06 6.55
CA ALA A 236 -23.24 -1.13 5.77
C ALA A 236 -23.01 -2.43 6.58
N ARG A 237 -22.00 -2.45 7.47
CA ARG A 237 -21.77 -3.58 8.39
C ARG A 237 -22.86 -3.68 9.46
N ALA A 238 -23.32 -2.57 10.01
CA ALA A 238 -24.38 -2.53 11.01
C ALA A 238 -25.73 -3.00 10.42
N GLU A 239 -26.02 -2.66 9.17
CA GLU A 239 -27.23 -3.08 8.46
C GLU A 239 -27.20 -4.57 8.07
N GLN A 240 -26.03 -5.18 7.94
CA GLN A 240 -25.86 -6.61 7.62
C GLN A 240 -25.85 -7.51 8.86
N GLN A 241 -25.81 -6.97 10.08
CA GLN A 241 -25.99 -7.78 11.29
C GLN A 241 -27.50 -8.03 11.46
N PRO A 242 -27.99 -9.29 11.34
CA PRO A 242 -29.37 -9.60 11.65
C PRO A 242 -29.65 -9.20 13.11
N GLU A 243 -30.77 -8.54 13.35
CA GLU A 243 -31.29 -8.34 14.70
C GLU A 243 -31.63 -9.73 15.31
N ASP A 244 -30.66 -10.37 15.91
CA ASP A 244 -30.87 -11.54 16.76
C ASP A 244 -31.36 -11.06 18.14
N ARG A 245 -32.48 -10.33 18.10
CA ARG A 245 -33.28 -9.97 19.29
C ARG A 245 -34.73 -10.29 19.01
N MET A 246 -35.12 -11.46 19.38
CA MET A 246 -36.33 -11.81 20.13
C MET A 246 -36.63 -13.27 19.94
N TYR A 247 -36.38 -14.05 20.98
CA TYR A 247 -37.35 -15.01 21.54
C TYR A 247 -36.78 -15.50 22.87
N MET A 248 -37.15 -14.82 23.94
CA MET A 248 -37.43 -15.44 25.23
C MET A 248 -38.85 -15.11 25.63
#